data_3e4973e87397cb4ee9240a27a7be51f2
#
_entry.id   3e4973e87397cb4ee9240a27a7be51f2
#
_cell.length_a   1.000
_cell.length_b   1.000
_cell.length_c   1.000
_cell.angle_alpha   90.00
_cell.angle_beta   90.00
_cell.angle_gamma   90.00
#
_symmetry.space_group_name_H-M   'P 1'
#
loop_
_entity.id
_entity.type
_entity.pdbx_description
1 polymer ?
#
loop_
_entity_poly.entity_id
_entity_poly.type
_entity_poly.pdbx_seq_one_letter_code
_entity_poly.pdbx_strand_id
1 'polypeptide(L)'
;MKALIMTVAGTATRFNKDTSRDTLKCLYFQENSRYSLLYQILDKARSLDKYIIVGGYLFEELSAFINCNLQEFKDKIELVYNSHYEDYGSGYSLIKGIEAVPSECDEVIFVEGDLFYDGGSFEQVISSNNNVITVNREFITSRKSVVLYVDMNGHIHYLYDTKHLSLEIAEPFQAIYNSAQIWKFLSVERLSGVIRNLTPTQIRGTNLEIIQGYFESLPLDTMQFVPVNTWYNCNT
;
A
#
# COMPACT_ATOMS: atom_id res chain seq x y z
N MET A 1 3.38 11.73 -15.69
CA MET A 1 2.21 10.85 -15.47
C MET A 1 2.18 10.39 -14.01
N LYS A 2 0.99 10.03 -13.49
CA LYS A 2 0.80 9.56 -12.11
C LYS A 2 0.28 8.14 -12.10
N ALA A 3 0.92 7.24 -11.38
CA ALA A 3 0.51 5.85 -11.27
C ALA A 3 0.00 5.48 -9.87
N LEU A 4 -0.97 4.57 -9.81
CA LEU A 4 -1.35 3.86 -8.60
C LEU A 4 -0.69 2.48 -8.63
N ILE A 5 -0.01 2.10 -7.56
CA ILE A 5 0.37 0.72 -7.30
C ILE A 5 -0.58 0.18 -6.22
N MET A 6 -1.20 -0.96 -6.48
CA MET A 6 -2.03 -1.67 -5.52
C MET A 6 -1.59 -3.12 -5.40
N THR A 7 -1.32 -3.58 -4.18
CA THR A 7 -0.92 -4.98 -3.94
C THR A 7 -2.07 -5.78 -3.35
N VAL A 8 -2.41 -6.89 -4.02
CA VAL A 8 -3.51 -7.82 -3.67
C VAL A 8 -3.06 -9.28 -3.73
N ALA A 9 -1.76 -9.54 -3.59
CA ALA A 9 -1.17 -10.86 -3.79
C ALA A 9 -1.33 -11.83 -2.61
N GLY A 10 -1.72 -11.33 -1.44
CA GLY A 10 -1.79 -12.12 -0.20
C GLY A 10 -2.87 -13.20 -0.21
N THR A 11 -2.63 -14.30 0.53
CA THR A 11 -3.48 -15.50 0.60
C THR A 11 -4.83 -15.32 1.30
N ALA A 12 -5.12 -14.14 1.85
CA ALA A 12 -6.37 -13.83 2.56
C ALA A 12 -6.78 -14.85 3.65
N THR A 13 -5.84 -15.56 4.25
CA THR A 13 -6.07 -16.75 5.11
C THR A 13 -7.04 -16.48 6.26
N ARG A 14 -6.92 -15.34 6.95
CA ARG A 14 -7.82 -14.96 8.05
C ARG A 14 -9.24 -14.73 7.54
N PHE A 15 -9.37 -13.92 6.50
CA PHE A 15 -10.64 -13.62 5.88
C PHE A 15 -11.35 -14.86 5.35
N ASN A 16 -10.63 -15.75 4.65
CA ASN A 16 -11.19 -16.98 4.10
C ASN A 16 -11.64 -17.94 5.20
N LYS A 17 -10.90 -18.03 6.31
CA LYS A 17 -11.30 -18.81 7.49
C LYS A 17 -12.59 -18.27 8.11
N ASP A 18 -12.70 -16.95 8.28
CA ASP A 18 -13.85 -16.32 8.96
C ASP A 18 -15.11 -16.32 8.07
N THR A 19 -14.94 -16.23 6.76
CA THR A 19 -16.07 -16.25 5.80
C THR A 19 -16.43 -17.62 5.28
N SER A 20 -15.61 -18.65 5.57
CA SER A 20 -15.72 -20.01 4.98
C SER A 20 -15.74 -19.98 3.46
N ARG A 21 -15.01 -19.05 2.84
CA ARG A 21 -14.88 -18.86 1.40
C ARG A 21 -13.42 -18.89 1.00
N ASP A 22 -13.19 -19.26 -0.25
CA ASP A 22 -11.87 -19.19 -0.89
C ASP A 22 -11.92 -18.11 -1.96
N THR A 23 -11.56 -16.87 -1.56
CA THR A 23 -11.64 -15.70 -2.43
C THR A 23 -10.64 -14.63 -2.02
N LEU A 24 -10.30 -13.74 -2.95
CA LEU A 24 -9.53 -12.55 -2.64
C LEU A 24 -10.41 -11.52 -1.92
N LYS A 25 -9.94 -11.02 -0.76
CA LYS A 25 -10.63 -9.97 0.00
C LYS A 25 -11.04 -8.78 -0.85
N CYS A 26 -10.14 -8.31 -1.69
CA CYS A 26 -10.37 -7.13 -2.53
C CYS A 26 -11.48 -7.31 -3.56
N LEU A 27 -11.85 -8.57 -3.88
CA LEU A 27 -12.91 -8.90 -4.83
C LEU A 27 -14.25 -9.18 -4.15
N TYR A 28 -14.28 -9.33 -2.81
CA TYR A 28 -15.49 -9.67 -2.11
C TYR A 28 -16.55 -8.56 -2.21
N PHE A 29 -17.79 -8.96 -2.54
CA PHE A 29 -18.98 -8.12 -2.51
C PHE A 29 -20.24 -8.98 -2.30
N GLN A 30 -21.32 -8.39 -1.86
CA GLN A 30 -22.59 -9.11 -1.62
C GLN A 30 -23.56 -8.98 -2.81
N GLU A 31 -23.85 -7.77 -3.26
CA GLU A 31 -24.89 -7.51 -4.26
C GLU A 31 -24.32 -6.97 -5.57
N ASN A 32 -23.32 -6.10 -5.51
CA ASN A 32 -22.80 -5.38 -6.67
C ASN A 32 -21.28 -5.31 -6.60
N SER A 33 -20.60 -5.69 -7.69
CA SER A 33 -19.13 -5.68 -7.81
C SER A 33 -18.51 -4.29 -7.54
N ARG A 34 -19.28 -3.21 -7.69
CA ARG A 34 -18.83 -1.85 -7.33
C ARG A 34 -18.59 -1.64 -5.84
N TYR A 35 -19.08 -2.56 -4.99
CA TYR A 35 -18.80 -2.55 -3.55
C TYR A 35 -17.53 -3.32 -3.17
N SER A 36 -16.86 -3.98 -4.13
CA SER A 36 -15.56 -4.59 -3.89
C SER A 36 -14.51 -3.53 -3.56
N LEU A 37 -13.54 -3.86 -2.68
CA LEU A 37 -12.46 -2.93 -2.35
C LEU A 37 -11.68 -2.51 -3.59
N LEU A 38 -11.43 -3.45 -4.50
CA LEU A 38 -10.73 -3.18 -5.75
C LEU A 38 -11.43 -2.09 -6.57
N TYR A 39 -12.74 -2.21 -6.79
CA TYR A 39 -13.50 -1.18 -7.49
C TYR A 39 -13.45 0.16 -6.75
N GLN A 40 -13.69 0.14 -5.44
CA GLN A 40 -13.74 1.34 -4.60
C GLN A 40 -12.40 2.13 -4.59
N ILE A 41 -11.28 1.43 -4.62
CA ILE A 41 -9.95 2.05 -4.71
C ILE A 41 -9.75 2.70 -6.08
N LEU A 42 -10.07 1.97 -7.17
CA LEU A 42 -9.92 2.50 -8.53
C LEU A 42 -10.88 3.67 -8.80
N ASP A 43 -12.09 3.61 -8.25
CA ASP A 43 -13.08 4.68 -8.39
C ASP A 43 -12.60 6.00 -7.78
N LYS A 44 -11.95 5.94 -6.62
CA LYS A 44 -11.31 7.10 -5.98
C LYS A 44 -10.06 7.59 -6.72
N ALA A 45 -9.42 6.72 -7.49
CA ALA A 45 -8.19 6.99 -8.22
C ALA A 45 -8.41 7.42 -9.69
N ARG A 46 -9.63 7.77 -10.12
CA ARG A 46 -9.98 8.03 -11.54
C ARG A 46 -9.12 9.08 -12.22
N SER A 47 -8.60 10.05 -11.47
CA SER A 47 -7.73 11.11 -11.99
C SER A 47 -6.30 10.67 -12.28
N LEU A 48 -5.89 9.46 -11.84
CA LEU A 48 -4.57 8.92 -12.13
C LEU A 48 -4.52 8.29 -13.54
N ASP A 49 -3.32 8.24 -14.10
CA ASP A 49 -3.10 7.84 -15.50
C ASP A 49 -2.97 6.32 -15.66
N LYS A 50 -2.42 5.63 -14.67
CA LYS A 50 -2.10 4.19 -14.73
C LYS A 50 -2.41 3.50 -13.39
N TYR A 51 -2.87 2.26 -13.46
CA TYR A 51 -3.11 1.39 -12.30
C TYR A 51 -2.29 0.11 -12.46
N ILE A 52 -1.35 -0.11 -11.56
CA ILE A 52 -0.52 -1.31 -11.51
C ILE A 52 -1.05 -2.17 -10.37
N ILE A 53 -1.70 -3.27 -10.71
CA ILE A 53 -2.32 -4.19 -9.75
C ILE A 53 -1.44 -5.42 -9.64
N VAL A 54 -0.85 -5.65 -8.48
CA VAL A 54 0.03 -6.80 -8.26
C VAL A 54 -0.73 -7.89 -7.53
N GLY A 55 -1.01 -8.97 -8.24
CA GLY A 55 -1.68 -10.16 -7.72
C GLY A 55 -0.71 -11.33 -7.49
N GLY A 56 -1.19 -12.37 -6.83
CA GLY A 56 -0.45 -13.61 -6.56
C GLY A 56 -1.41 -14.76 -6.35
N TYR A 57 -1.88 -14.94 -5.12
CA TYR A 57 -2.93 -15.90 -4.81
C TYR A 57 -4.20 -15.63 -5.63
N LEU A 58 -4.81 -16.67 -6.19
CA LEU A 58 -6.01 -16.59 -7.05
C LEU A 58 -5.87 -15.57 -8.19
N PHE A 59 -4.71 -15.52 -8.83
CA PHE A 59 -4.40 -14.54 -9.88
C PHE A 59 -5.37 -14.60 -11.06
N GLU A 60 -5.79 -15.81 -11.45
CA GLU A 60 -6.75 -16.01 -12.56
C GLU A 60 -8.14 -15.44 -12.21
N GLU A 61 -8.57 -15.56 -10.94
CA GLU A 61 -9.82 -14.94 -10.48
C GLU A 61 -9.73 -13.41 -10.51
N LEU A 62 -8.59 -12.87 -10.09
CA LEU A 62 -8.33 -11.43 -10.17
C LEU A 62 -8.40 -10.95 -11.62
N SER A 63 -7.75 -11.66 -12.54
CA SER A 63 -7.75 -11.36 -13.97
C SER A 63 -9.16 -11.42 -14.56
N ALA A 64 -9.91 -12.48 -14.24
CA ALA A 64 -11.31 -12.63 -14.68
C ALA A 64 -12.20 -11.52 -14.13
N PHE A 65 -12.05 -11.16 -12.85
CA PHE A 65 -12.83 -10.09 -12.23
C PHE A 65 -12.55 -8.73 -12.91
N ILE A 66 -11.30 -8.40 -13.16
CA ILE A 66 -10.91 -7.17 -13.87
C ILE A 66 -11.56 -7.13 -15.25
N ASN A 67 -11.47 -8.23 -15.99
CA ASN A 67 -12.03 -8.31 -17.34
C ASN A 67 -13.57 -8.24 -17.38
N CYS A 68 -14.26 -8.72 -16.36
CA CYS A 68 -15.72 -8.73 -16.32
C CYS A 68 -16.35 -7.47 -15.67
N ASN A 69 -15.69 -6.93 -14.64
CA ASN A 69 -16.32 -5.93 -13.76
C ASN A 69 -15.66 -4.55 -13.81
N LEU A 70 -14.45 -4.41 -14.39
CA LEU A 70 -13.67 -3.18 -14.38
C LEU A 70 -13.40 -2.63 -15.79
N GLN A 71 -14.36 -2.82 -16.70
CA GLN A 71 -14.23 -2.41 -18.11
C GLN A 71 -13.91 -0.91 -18.27
N GLU A 72 -14.48 -0.08 -17.39
CA GLU A 72 -14.26 1.38 -17.41
C GLU A 72 -12.83 1.82 -17.01
N PHE A 73 -12.06 0.92 -16.40
CA PHE A 73 -10.67 1.16 -15.99
C PHE A 73 -9.65 0.40 -16.83
N LYS A 74 -10.11 -0.50 -17.71
CA LYS A 74 -9.30 -1.53 -18.37
C LYS A 74 -8.07 -0.96 -19.08
N ASP A 75 -8.21 0.15 -19.79
CA ASP A 75 -7.13 0.75 -20.57
C ASP A 75 -6.00 1.34 -19.69
N LYS A 76 -6.30 1.58 -18.41
CA LYS A 76 -5.33 2.07 -17.43
C LYS A 76 -4.71 0.96 -16.59
N ILE A 77 -5.30 -0.25 -16.57
CA ILE A 77 -4.86 -1.35 -15.70
C ILE A 77 -3.70 -2.10 -16.34
N GLU A 78 -2.65 -2.31 -15.56
CA GLU A 78 -1.60 -3.28 -15.80
C GLU A 78 -1.61 -4.29 -14.66
N LEU A 79 -1.85 -5.56 -15.01
CA LEU A 79 -1.90 -6.66 -14.05
C LEU A 79 -0.56 -7.37 -14.01
N VAL A 80 0.05 -7.42 -12.82
CA VAL A 80 1.40 -7.96 -12.59
C VAL A 80 1.32 -9.17 -11.67
N TYR A 81 1.98 -10.26 -12.06
CA TYR A 81 2.03 -11.48 -11.26
C TYR A 81 3.24 -11.48 -10.32
N ASN A 82 2.99 -11.68 -9.04
CA ASN A 82 4.02 -11.97 -8.04
C ASN A 82 4.14 -13.49 -7.85
N SER A 83 5.19 -14.11 -8.40
CA SER A 83 5.44 -15.55 -8.28
C SER A 83 5.91 -15.99 -6.88
N HIS A 84 6.26 -15.06 -6.01
CA HIS A 84 6.75 -15.31 -4.64
C HIS A 84 5.73 -14.92 -3.56
N TYR A 85 4.44 -14.90 -3.88
CA TYR A 85 3.39 -14.47 -2.95
C TYR A 85 3.25 -15.37 -1.71
N GLU A 86 3.74 -16.61 -1.77
CA GLU A 86 3.70 -17.58 -0.65
C GLU A 86 4.92 -17.50 0.26
N ASP A 87 6.09 -17.25 -0.30
CA ASP A 87 7.38 -17.42 0.38
C ASP A 87 8.11 -16.12 0.70
N TYR A 88 7.70 -14.98 0.08
CA TYR A 88 8.21 -13.66 0.38
C TYR A 88 7.15 -12.80 1.08
N GLY A 89 7.61 -11.75 1.77
CA GLY A 89 6.71 -10.77 2.38
C GLY A 89 6.10 -9.79 1.38
N SER A 90 5.27 -8.87 1.87
CA SER A 90 4.56 -7.87 1.06
C SER A 90 5.49 -6.95 0.26
N GLY A 91 6.75 -6.82 0.68
CA GLY A 91 7.77 -6.03 -0.01
C GLY A 91 7.99 -6.47 -1.46
N TYR A 92 7.99 -7.77 -1.72
CA TYR A 92 8.21 -8.25 -3.09
C TYR A 92 7.05 -7.87 -4.03
N SER A 93 5.83 -7.83 -3.54
CA SER A 93 4.72 -7.30 -4.34
C SER A 93 4.91 -5.83 -4.69
N LEU A 94 5.39 -5.01 -3.76
CA LEU A 94 5.69 -3.60 -4.04
C LEU A 94 6.86 -3.46 -5.03
N ILE A 95 7.92 -4.28 -4.91
CA ILE A 95 9.03 -4.34 -5.89
C ILE A 95 8.47 -4.59 -7.30
N LYS A 96 7.64 -5.64 -7.47
CA LYS A 96 7.04 -5.96 -8.76
C LYS A 96 6.18 -4.83 -9.31
N GLY A 97 5.45 -4.14 -8.43
CA GLY A 97 4.69 -2.96 -8.80
C GLY A 97 5.56 -1.81 -9.30
N ILE A 98 6.67 -1.51 -8.61
CA ILE A 98 7.59 -0.43 -8.99
C ILE A 98 8.33 -0.77 -10.30
N GLU A 99 8.73 -2.03 -10.51
CA GLU A 99 9.35 -2.48 -11.76
C GLU A 99 8.43 -2.32 -12.98
N ALA A 100 7.12 -2.36 -12.79
CA ALA A 100 6.11 -2.20 -13.83
C ALA A 100 5.69 -0.74 -14.05
N VAL A 101 6.22 0.22 -13.27
CA VAL A 101 5.89 1.64 -13.47
C VAL A 101 6.47 2.11 -14.81
N PRO A 102 5.65 2.68 -15.73
CA PRO A 102 6.14 3.25 -16.98
C PRO A 102 7.18 4.36 -16.73
N SER A 103 8.17 4.45 -17.60
CA SER A 103 9.26 5.44 -17.50
C SER A 103 8.78 6.89 -17.53
N GLU A 104 7.59 7.12 -18.07
CA GLU A 104 6.94 8.43 -18.16
C GLU A 104 6.23 8.83 -16.86
N CYS A 105 6.15 7.95 -15.87
CA CYS A 105 5.56 8.25 -14.58
C CYS A 105 6.58 8.92 -13.67
N ASP A 106 6.18 10.09 -13.15
CA ASP A 106 6.98 10.86 -12.21
C ASP A 106 6.59 10.57 -10.76
N GLU A 107 5.30 10.33 -10.55
CA GLU A 107 4.69 10.16 -9.23
C GLU A 107 4.01 8.80 -9.11
N VAL A 108 4.17 8.17 -7.96
CA VAL A 108 3.50 6.92 -7.61
C VAL A 108 2.74 7.07 -6.30
N ILE A 109 1.50 6.60 -6.28
CA ILE A 109 0.75 6.38 -5.06
C ILE A 109 0.69 4.88 -4.81
N PHE A 110 1.04 4.45 -3.61
CA PHE A 110 0.96 3.04 -3.20
C PHE A 110 -0.12 2.85 -2.15
N VAL A 111 -0.94 1.82 -2.36
CA VAL A 111 -1.98 1.37 -1.43
C VAL A 111 -1.96 -0.14 -1.28
N GLU A 112 -2.30 -0.63 -0.10
CA GLU A 112 -2.62 -2.05 0.09
C GLU A 112 -4.09 -2.30 -0.27
N GLY A 113 -4.37 -3.40 -0.97
CA GLY A 113 -5.69 -3.68 -1.53
C GLY A 113 -6.73 -4.19 -0.53
N ASP A 114 -6.40 -4.22 0.75
CA ASP A 114 -7.28 -4.60 1.86
C ASP A 114 -7.73 -3.41 2.73
N LEU A 115 -7.50 -2.19 2.24
CA LEU A 115 -7.86 -0.96 2.94
C LEU A 115 -9.14 -0.34 2.38
N PHE A 116 -10.00 0.12 3.28
CA PHE A 116 -11.08 1.04 2.96
C PHE A 116 -10.74 2.42 3.52
N TYR A 117 -10.92 3.46 2.72
CA TYR A 117 -10.66 4.85 3.13
C TYR A 117 -11.58 5.82 2.38
N ASP A 118 -11.80 7.01 2.94
CA ASP A 118 -12.66 8.01 2.33
C ASP A 118 -12.02 8.72 1.12
N GLY A 119 -12.88 9.12 0.17
CA GLY A 119 -12.43 9.77 -1.06
C GLY A 119 -11.80 11.15 -0.85
N GLY A 120 -12.30 11.92 0.13
CA GLY A 120 -11.79 13.26 0.39
C GLY A 120 -10.35 13.28 0.91
N SER A 121 -10.01 12.35 1.82
CA SER A 121 -8.63 12.17 2.28
C SER A 121 -7.73 11.68 1.15
N PHE A 122 -8.22 10.78 0.30
CA PHE A 122 -7.42 10.27 -0.83
C PHE A 122 -7.18 11.33 -1.90
N GLU A 123 -8.15 12.19 -2.16
CA GLU A 123 -7.97 13.33 -3.07
C GLU A 123 -6.89 14.30 -2.58
N GLN A 124 -6.75 14.49 -1.26
CA GLN A 124 -5.64 15.27 -0.69
C GLN A 124 -4.28 14.61 -0.97
N VAL A 125 -4.20 13.28 -0.95
CA VAL A 125 -2.98 12.54 -1.33
C VAL A 125 -2.66 12.76 -2.81
N ILE A 126 -3.65 12.62 -3.69
CA ILE A 126 -3.47 12.76 -5.14
C ILE A 126 -3.01 14.19 -5.49
N SER A 127 -3.67 15.20 -4.92
CA SER A 127 -3.44 16.61 -5.24
C SER A 127 -2.20 17.21 -4.58
N SER A 128 -1.62 16.57 -3.57
CA SER A 128 -0.42 17.07 -2.91
C SER A 128 0.76 17.22 -3.88
N ASN A 129 1.51 18.29 -3.74
CA ASN A 129 2.79 18.51 -4.44
C ASN A 129 4.00 18.00 -3.63
N ASN A 130 3.77 17.35 -2.50
CA ASN A 130 4.80 16.78 -1.62
C ASN A 130 4.76 15.26 -1.64
N ASN A 131 5.82 14.63 -1.18
CA ASN A 131 5.74 13.25 -0.73
C ASN A 131 4.70 13.14 0.39
N VAL A 132 3.84 12.12 0.36
CA VAL A 132 2.78 11.99 1.36
C VAL A 132 2.94 10.73 2.18
N ILE A 133 2.79 10.90 3.47
CA ILE A 133 2.60 9.84 4.45
C ILE A 133 1.20 10.01 5.03
N THR A 134 0.38 8.97 4.98
CA THR A 134 -0.94 9.04 5.60
C THR A 134 -0.94 8.49 7.00
N VAL A 135 -1.78 9.08 7.85
CA VAL A 135 -1.98 8.67 9.24
C VAL A 135 -3.46 8.49 9.55
N ASN A 136 -3.79 7.63 10.50
CA ASN A 136 -5.15 7.44 10.96
C ASN A 136 -5.27 7.71 12.47
N ARG A 137 -6.50 7.67 13.00
CA ARG A 137 -6.82 7.97 14.41
C ARG A 137 -7.08 6.72 15.24
N GLU A 138 -6.83 5.52 14.70
CA GLU A 138 -6.96 4.28 15.45
C GLU A 138 -5.93 4.19 16.59
N PHE A 139 -6.28 3.47 17.63
CA PHE A 139 -5.35 3.22 18.73
C PHE A 139 -4.13 2.45 18.25
N ILE A 140 -2.95 2.89 18.67
CA ILE A 140 -1.70 2.19 18.41
C ILE A 140 -1.64 0.93 19.26
N THR A 141 -1.57 -0.22 18.61
CA THR A 141 -1.44 -1.52 19.26
C THR A 141 -0.48 -2.42 18.47
N SER A 142 0.25 -3.30 19.14
CA SER A 142 1.13 -4.27 18.48
C SER A 142 0.40 -5.24 17.54
N ARG A 143 -0.90 -5.44 17.78
CA ARG A 143 -1.72 -6.41 17.01
C ARG A 143 -2.11 -5.93 15.61
N LYS A 144 -2.21 -4.61 15.41
CA LYS A 144 -2.84 -4.06 14.20
C LYS A 144 -2.03 -2.95 13.55
N SER A 145 -1.24 -2.21 14.34
CA SER A 145 -0.68 -0.94 13.88
C SER A 145 0.61 -1.12 13.09
N VAL A 146 0.67 -0.44 11.98
CA VAL A 146 1.92 0.00 11.37
C VAL A 146 2.19 1.38 11.93
N VAL A 147 3.19 1.47 12.80
CA VAL A 147 3.54 2.72 13.49
C VAL A 147 4.63 3.43 12.74
N LEU A 148 4.56 4.74 12.71
CA LEU A 148 5.69 5.57 12.33
C LEU A 148 5.96 6.58 13.44
N TYR A 149 7.22 6.87 13.69
CA TYR A 149 7.62 7.93 14.61
C TYR A 149 8.68 8.82 13.95
N VAL A 150 8.79 10.02 14.48
CA VAL A 150 9.79 11.01 14.09
C VAL A 150 10.80 11.11 15.23
N ASP A 151 12.06 10.83 14.98
CA ASP A 151 13.12 10.92 15.97
C ASP A 151 13.46 12.37 16.32
N MET A 152 14.39 12.59 17.25
CA MET A 152 14.80 13.94 17.67
C MET A 152 15.54 14.73 16.58
N ASN A 153 16.00 14.08 15.52
CA ASN A 153 16.68 14.69 14.38
C ASN A 153 15.73 14.98 13.20
N GLY A 154 14.45 14.56 13.31
CA GLY A 154 13.46 14.72 12.26
C GLY A 154 13.43 13.60 11.23
N HIS A 155 14.09 12.46 11.49
CA HIS A 155 14.00 11.31 10.60
C HIS A 155 12.74 10.48 10.90
N ILE A 156 12.19 9.88 9.85
CA ILE A 156 11.01 9.01 9.94
C ILE A 156 11.47 7.56 10.09
N HIS A 157 10.85 6.87 11.05
CA HIS A 157 11.07 5.46 11.29
C HIS A 157 9.74 4.72 11.31
N TYR A 158 9.68 3.59 10.59
CA TYR A 158 8.53 2.68 10.63
C TYR A 158 8.78 1.53 11.58
N LEU A 159 7.75 1.16 12.33
CA LEU A 159 7.77 0.07 13.29
C LEU A 159 6.55 -0.82 13.08
N TYR A 160 6.81 -2.10 12.84
CA TYR A 160 5.79 -3.12 12.70
C TYR A 160 6.34 -4.45 13.22
N ASP A 161 5.61 -5.08 14.14
CA ASP A 161 5.95 -6.42 14.61
C ASP A 161 5.14 -7.47 13.84
N THR A 162 5.80 -8.23 12.98
CA THR A 162 5.18 -9.32 12.21
C THR A 162 4.63 -10.45 13.09
N LYS A 163 5.11 -10.55 14.33
CA LYS A 163 4.64 -11.53 15.33
C LYS A 163 3.49 -10.97 16.19
N HIS A 164 3.20 -9.68 16.07
CA HIS A 164 2.13 -8.99 16.80
C HIS A 164 2.25 -9.06 18.34
N LEU A 165 3.47 -9.11 18.86
CA LEU A 165 3.75 -9.25 20.30
C LEU A 165 3.97 -7.91 20.99
N SER A 166 4.92 -7.10 20.48
CA SER A 166 5.31 -5.83 21.08
C SER A 166 5.66 -4.78 20.04
N LEU A 167 5.55 -3.51 20.45
CA LEU A 167 6.10 -2.37 19.73
C LEU A 167 6.98 -1.61 20.71
N GLU A 168 8.28 -1.51 20.42
CA GLU A 168 9.25 -0.89 21.30
C GLU A 168 10.03 0.18 20.53
N ILE A 169 10.08 1.39 21.08
CA ILE A 169 10.90 2.48 20.58
C ILE A 169 12.00 2.71 21.61
N ALA A 170 13.25 2.42 21.25
CA ALA A 170 14.39 2.44 22.15
C ALA A 170 15.07 3.83 22.27
N GLU A 171 14.52 4.85 21.60
CA GLU A 171 15.11 6.18 21.55
C GLU A 171 14.05 7.28 21.80
N PRO A 172 14.46 8.48 22.22
CA PRO A 172 13.57 9.62 22.28
C PRO A 172 12.99 10.00 20.90
N PHE A 173 11.73 10.40 20.85
CA PHE A 173 11.07 10.80 19.62
C PHE A 173 10.22 12.06 19.82
N GLN A 174 9.99 12.80 18.72
CA GLN A 174 9.19 14.03 18.71
C GLN A 174 7.70 13.74 18.54
N ALA A 175 7.36 12.76 17.69
CA ALA A 175 5.98 12.44 17.36
C ALA A 175 5.84 10.96 17.01
N ILE A 176 4.65 10.41 17.24
CA ILE A 176 4.28 9.04 16.90
C ILE A 176 2.89 9.04 16.26
N TYR A 177 2.72 8.22 15.22
CA TYR A 177 1.47 8.11 14.46
C TYR A 177 1.15 6.66 14.13
N ASN A 178 -0.14 6.37 13.96
CA ASN A 178 -0.59 5.14 13.34
C ASN A 178 -0.73 5.37 11.83
N SER A 179 0.02 4.63 11.01
CA SER A 179 0.01 4.77 9.55
C SER A 179 -1.35 4.34 8.98
N ALA A 180 -1.87 5.11 8.03
CA ALA A 180 -3.04 4.70 7.24
C ALA A 180 -2.64 3.89 5.99
N GLN A 181 -1.35 3.59 5.81
CA GLN A 181 -0.83 2.67 4.81
C GLN A 181 -1.17 3.08 3.37
N ILE A 182 -1.15 4.38 3.13
CA ILE A 182 -1.23 5.00 1.81
C ILE A 182 -0.05 5.97 1.71
N TRP A 183 0.73 5.86 0.66
CA TRP A 183 1.92 6.70 0.47
C TRP A 183 1.95 7.30 -0.93
N LYS A 184 2.48 8.51 -1.04
CA LYS A 184 2.79 9.14 -2.32
C LYS A 184 4.28 9.41 -2.42
N PHE A 185 4.85 8.99 -3.52
CA PHE A 185 6.26 9.13 -3.86
C PHE A 185 6.40 10.04 -5.08
N LEU A 186 7.18 11.10 -4.98
CA LEU A 186 7.41 12.05 -6.07
C LEU A 186 8.59 11.68 -6.97
N SER A 187 9.28 10.56 -6.71
CA SER A 187 10.42 10.12 -7.51
C SER A 187 10.44 8.60 -7.66
N VAL A 188 10.08 8.15 -8.85
CA VAL A 188 10.21 6.73 -9.24
C VAL A 188 11.67 6.30 -9.29
N GLU A 189 12.58 7.20 -9.71
CA GLU A 189 14.01 6.94 -9.74
C GLU A 189 14.56 6.63 -8.33
N ARG A 190 14.14 7.42 -7.33
CA ARG A 190 14.51 7.16 -5.93
C ARG A 190 13.97 5.83 -5.43
N LEU A 191 12.69 5.50 -5.71
CA LEU A 191 12.11 4.19 -5.37
C LEU A 191 12.94 3.04 -5.97
N SER A 192 13.27 3.16 -7.27
CA SER A 192 14.11 2.18 -7.97
C SER A 192 15.51 2.10 -7.38
N GLY A 193 16.06 3.24 -6.92
CA GLY A 193 17.34 3.31 -6.21
C GLY A 193 17.30 2.54 -4.89
N VAL A 194 16.24 2.69 -4.10
CA VAL A 194 16.04 1.93 -2.86
C VAL A 194 16.02 0.43 -3.15
N ILE A 195 15.23 -0.01 -4.12
CA ILE A 195 15.12 -1.44 -4.49
C ILE A 195 16.47 -2.04 -4.86
N ARG A 196 17.28 -1.34 -5.65
CA ARG A 196 18.61 -1.82 -6.07
C ARG A 196 19.57 -2.04 -4.89
N ASN A 197 19.34 -1.36 -3.77
CA ASN A 197 20.20 -1.43 -2.57
C ASN A 197 19.66 -2.37 -1.49
N LEU A 198 18.49 -3.00 -1.69
CA LEU A 198 17.95 -3.95 -0.73
C LEU A 198 18.83 -5.20 -0.61
N THR A 199 19.05 -5.62 0.62
CA THR A 199 19.65 -6.92 0.91
C THR A 199 18.70 -8.08 0.58
N PRO A 200 19.18 -9.31 0.37
CA PRO A 200 18.31 -10.47 0.15
C PRO A 200 17.28 -10.69 1.25
N THR A 201 17.58 -10.32 2.49
CA THR A 201 16.63 -10.41 3.62
C THR A 201 15.52 -9.37 3.49
N GLN A 202 15.86 -8.14 3.14
CA GLN A 202 14.89 -7.05 2.94
C GLN A 202 13.97 -7.31 1.75
N ILE A 203 14.48 -7.89 0.65
CA ILE A 203 13.67 -8.29 -0.51
C ILE A 203 12.57 -9.28 -0.09
N ARG A 204 12.84 -10.14 0.89
CA ARG A 204 11.88 -11.09 1.46
C ARG A 204 11.02 -10.52 2.59
N GLY A 205 11.32 -9.29 2.99
CA GLY A 205 10.66 -8.58 4.08
C GLY A 205 9.32 -7.96 3.68
N THR A 206 8.87 -7.02 4.49
CA THR A 206 7.65 -6.28 4.25
C THR A 206 7.88 -5.09 3.31
N ASN A 207 6.80 -4.50 2.78
CA ASN A 207 6.87 -3.27 1.99
C ASN A 207 7.48 -2.09 2.77
N LEU A 208 7.49 -2.15 4.10
CA LEU A 208 8.07 -1.11 4.95
C LEU A 208 9.58 -0.96 4.76
N GLU A 209 10.29 -2.00 4.31
CA GLU A 209 11.71 -1.89 3.96
C GLU A 209 11.94 -0.85 2.85
N ILE A 210 11.07 -0.85 1.85
CA ILE A 210 11.14 0.08 0.72
C ILE A 210 10.65 1.46 1.14
N ILE A 211 9.56 1.52 1.89
CA ILE A 211 8.96 2.75 2.36
C ILE A 211 9.93 3.48 3.30
N GLN A 212 10.52 2.76 4.26
CA GLN A 212 11.54 3.28 5.15
C GLN A 212 12.74 3.83 4.35
N GLY A 213 13.31 3.04 3.45
CA GLY A 213 14.45 3.46 2.64
C GLY A 213 14.16 4.66 1.74
N TYR A 214 12.90 4.87 1.34
CA TYR A 214 12.52 6.06 0.58
C TYR A 214 12.46 7.31 1.45
N PHE A 215 11.83 7.24 2.62
CA PHE A 215 11.52 8.40 3.46
C PHE A 215 12.64 8.78 4.43
N GLU A 216 13.45 7.83 4.91
CA GLU A 216 14.40 8.05 6.02
C GLU A 216 15.41 9.19 5.80
N SER A 217 15.78 9.45 4.54
CA SER A 217 16.75 10.49 4.20
C SER A 217 16.13 11.74 3.56
N LEU A 218 14.79 11.83 3.55
CA LEU A 218 14.09 13.02 3.08
C LEU A 218 13.90 14.03 4.21
N PRO A 219 14.10 15.34 3.96
CA PRO A 219 13.78 16.37 4.94
C PRO A 219 12.27 16.40 5.23
N LEU A 220 11.87 16.63 6.48
CA LEU A 220 10.46 16.67 6.90
C LEU A 220 9.64 17.72 6.15
N ASP A 221 10.24 18.85 5.78
CA ASP A 221 9.58 19.93 5.04
C ASP A 221 9.23 19.56 3.58
N THR A 222 9.79 18.47 3.06
CA THR A 222 9.45 17.88 1.75
C THR A 222 8.33 16.86 1.80
N MET A 223 7.78 16.62 2.99
CA MET A 223 6.75 15.62 3.26
C MET A 223 5.48 16.27 3.78
N GLN A 224 4.35 15.68 3.46
CA GLN A 224 3.06 16.05 4.01
C GLN A 224 2.45 14.86 4.74
N PHE A 225 2.05 15.08 6.00
CA PHE A 225 1.24 14.12 6.75
C PHE A 225 -0.24 14.41 6.46
N VAL A 226 -0.93 13.42 5.86
CA VAL A 226 -2.35 13.53 5.54
C VAL A 226 -3.15 12.62 6.47
N PRO A 227 -4.02 13.17 7.34
CA PRO A 227 -4.91 12.36 8.16
C PRO A 227 -6.03 11.78 7.30
N VAL A 228 -6.24 10.47 7.39
CA VAL A 228 -7.36 9.77 6.76
C VAL A 228 -8.53 9.74 7.75
N ASN A 229 -9.65 10.35 7.37
CA ASN A 229 -10.78 10.56 8.29
C ASN A 229 -11.58 9.27 8.52
N THR A 230 -11.84 8.51 7.46
CA THR A 230 -12.45 7.19 7.54
C THR A 230 -11.47 6.17 7.00
N TRP A 231 -11.04 5.25 7.85
CA TRP A 231 -10.05 4.25 7.51
C TRP A 231 -10.38 2.92 8.19
N TYR A 232 -10.35 1.83 7.43
CA TYR A 232 -10.51 0.48 7.94
C TYR A 232 -9.52 -0.45 7.26
N ASN A 233 -8.85 -1.28 8.05
CA ASN A 233 -8.11 -2.42 7.55
C ASN A 233 -9.05 -3.64 7.54
N CYS A 234 -9.37 -4.15 6.36
CA CYS A 234 -10.33 -5.24 6.15
C CYS A 234 -9.70 -6.63 6.34
N ASN A 235 -8.81 -6.80 7.31
CA ASN A 235 -8.13 -8.08 7.58
C ASN A 235 -8.95 -9.07 8.42
N THR A 236 -10.10 -8.65 8.94
CA THR A 236 -11.05 -9.49 9.72
C THR A 236 -12.47 -9.13 9.35
#